data_980b620c19afaed5013df116887d6cfb
#
_entry.id   980b620c19afaed5013df116887d6cfb
#
_cell.length_a   1.000
_cell.length_b   1.000
_cell.length_c   1.000
_cell.angle_alpha   90.00
_cell.angle_beta   90.00
_cell.angle_gamma   90.00
#
_symmetry.space_group_name_H-M   'P 1'
#
loop_
_entity.id
_entity.type
_entity.pdbx_description
1 polymer ?
#
loop_
_entity_poly.entity_id
_entity_poly.type
_entity_poly.pdbx_seq_one_letter_code
_entity_poly.pdbx_strand_id
1 'polypeptide(L)'
;MNKLLILITSVVLASLLLNCGNNAPQPESREAKALLQGTWMDNETEDVLFRMKGDTVYYSDSTSMPAYFKVVGDTLYIGNNAGYHIEKHTDHLLWFKNQNGELMKLSKVDEETLKDDVEEEPRAQTKVQTLTEVEKRDTVVFLDGQRYHCYIAINPTRYKVVYQTVNEDGLSVEEIFYDNIINVSIFKGANQVFKRDMHKRDYAKLVKGDFLEKAILNDMTFKKADAEGFHFTASLCQPYGASRYLVDNIISKNGEIHFKLAE
;
A
#
# COMPACT_ATOMS: atom_id res chain seq x y z
N MET A 1 43.33 11.26 -57.90
CA MET A 1 41.97 10.69 -57.78
C MET A 1 41.78 9.89 -56.47
N ASN A 2 42.74 9.10 -56.02
CA ASN A 2 42.60 8.26 -54.82
C ASN A 2 42.58 9.01 -53.46
N LYS A 3 43.27 10.17 -53.33
CA LYS A 3 43.27 10.89 -52.03
C LYS A 3 41.94 11.61 -51.72
N LEU A 4 41.25 12.07 -52.76
CA LEU A 4 39.95 12.70 -52.61
C LEU A 4 38.83 11.68 -52.26
N LEU A 5 38.94 10.47 -52.81
CA LEU A 5 38.01 9.39 -52.55
C LEU A 5 38.16 8.87 -51.10
N ILE A 6 39.38 8.77 -50.56
CA ILE A 6 39.69 8.37 -49.17
C ILE A 6 39.16 9.42 -48.20
N LEU A 7 39.23 10.71 -48.53
CA LEU A 7 38.73 11.78 -47.66
C LEU A 7 37.20 11.79 -47.59
N ILE A 8 36.51 11.53 -48.68
CA ILE A 8 35.03 11.43 -48.70
C ILE A 8 34.55 10.19 -47.96
N THR A 9 35.22 9.03 -48.09
CA THR A 9 34.86 7.81 -47.33
C THR A 9 35.11 7.94 -45.84
N SER A 10 36.14 8.71 -45.42
CA SER A 10 36.39 8.94 -43.98
C SER A 10 35.38 9.88 -43.34
N VAL A 11 34.86 10.86 -44.06
CA VAL A 11 33.82 11.81 -43.59
C VAL A 11 32.46 11.10 -43.49
N VAL A 12 32.12 10.22 -44.43
CA VAL A 12 30.88 9.42 -44.35
C VAL A 12 30.92 8.41 -43.25
N LEU A 13 32.06 7.79 -42.94
CA LEU A 13 32.20 6.84 -41.83
C LEU A 13 32.18 7.53 -40.48
N ALA A 14 32.65 8.77 -40.36
CA ALA A 14 32.59 9.55 -39.12
C ALA A 14 31.17 10.05 -38.79
N SER A 15 30.32 10.25 -39.80
CA SER A 15 28.92 10.63 -39.59
C SER A 15 28.00 9.50 -39.13
N LEU A 16 28.43 8.21 -39.29
CA LEU A 16 27.68 7.06 -38.84
C LEU A 16 27.92 6.68 -37.35
N LEU A 17 28.92 7.29 -36.70
CA LEU A 17 29.23 7.00 -35.29
C LEU A 17 28.58 7.98 -34.30
N LEU A 18 27.83 8.99 -34.75
CA LEU A 18 27.17 9.96 -33.87
C LEU A 18 25.76 9.54 -33.44
N ASN A 19 25.31 8.34 -33.79
CA ASN A 19 24.03 7.80 -33.33
C ASN A 19 24.21 6.92 -32.11
N CYS A 20 25.04 7.34 -31.16
CA CYS A 20 24.97 6.83 -29.79
C CYS A 20 23.68 7.34 -29.16
N GLY A 21 22.66 6.52 -29.13
CA GLY A 21 21.43 6.81 -28.43
C GLY A 21 21.73 7.27 -27.01
N ASN A 22 21.43 8.51 -26.72
CA ASN A 22 21.43 9.04 -25.38
C ASN A 22 20.37 8.29 -24.58
N ASN A 23 20.75 7.22 -23.88
CA ASN A 23 19.96 6.56 -22.85
C ASN A 23 19.92 7.41 -21.57
N ALA A 24 19.99 8.72 -21.67
CA ALA A 24 19.69 9.58 -20.53
C ALA A 24 18.20 9.45 -20.21
N PRO A 25 17.83 9.26 -18.92
CA PRO A 25 16.43 9.26 -18.53
C PRO A 25 15.77 10.54 -19.06
N GLN A 26 14.65 10.38 -19.79
CA GLN A 26 13.92 11.55 -20.27
C GLN A 26 13.48 12.38 -19.05
N PRO A 27 13.69 13.70 -19.07
CA PRO A 27 13.25 14.56 -17.98
C PRO A 27 11.72 14.63 -17.94
N GLU A 28 11.19 14.94 -16.79
CA GLU A 28 9.76 15.22 -16.60
C GLU A 28 9.33 16.42 -17.46
N SER A 29 8.23 16.27 -18.19
CA SER A 29 7.63 17.33 -18.98
C SER A 29 6.77 18.25 -18.10
N ARG A 30 7.30 19.42 -17.75
CA ARG A 30 6.56 20.44 -17.00
C ARG A 30 5.38 21.00 -17.79
N GLU A 31 5.53 21.10 -19.10
CA GLU A 31 4.50 21.59 -20.00
C GLU A 31 3.31 20.63 -20.05
N ALA A 32 3.56 19.35 -20.29
CA ALA A 32 2.51 18.32 -20.23
C ALA A 32 1.84 18.27 -18.85
N LYS A 33 2.62 18.39 -17.77
CA LYS A 33 2.09 18.43 -16.41
C LYS A 33 1.17 19.63 -16.15
N ALA A 34 1.49 20.80 -16.74
CA ALA A 34 0.67 21.99 -16.64
C ALA A 34 -0.67 21.82 -17.38
N LEU A 35 -0.69 21.16 -18.53
CA LEU A 35 -1.91 20.84 -19.27
C LEU A 35 -2.84 19.90 -18.49
N LEU A 36 -2.28 19.02 -17.66
CA LEU A 36 -3.06 18.05 -16.89
C LEU A 36 -3.67 18.62 -15.61
N GLN A 37 -3.37 19.86 -15.22
CA GLN A 37 -3.99 20.50 -14.05
C GLN A 37 -5.51 20.66 -14.22
N GLY A 38 -6.29 20.39 -13.16
CA GLY A 38 -7.75 20.53 -13.15
C GLY A 38 -8.47 19.23 -12.77
N THR A 39 -9.78 19.26 -12.90
CA THR A 39 -10.66 18.12 -12.57
C THR A 39 -11.04 17.37 -13.85
N TRP A 40 -10.96 16.06 -13.81
CA TRP A 40 -11.14 15.16 -14.93
C TRP A 40 -12.31 14.22 -14.72
N MET A 41 -13.23 14.22 -15.68
CA MET A 41 -14.46 13.44 -15.70
C MET A 41 -14.41 12.42 -16.84
N ASP A 42 -14.86 11.20 -16.59
CA ASP A 42 -15.03 10.18 -17.61
C ASP A 42 -16.18 10.54 -18.54
N ASN A 43 -15.97 10.43 -19.86
CA ASN A 43 -16.97 10.79 -20.87
C ASN A 43 -18.07 9.72 -21.04
N GLU A 44 -17.85 8.50 -20.54
CA GLU A 44 -18.80 7.39 -20.67
C GLU A 44 -19.73 7.32 -19.45
N THR A 45 -19.18 7.50 -18.24
CA THR A 45 -19.96 7.42 -16.99
C THR A 45 -20.45 8.78 -16.48
N GLU A 46 -19.82 9.87 -16.96
CA GLU A 46 -20.03 11.25 -16.48
C GLU A 46 -19.61 11.44 -15.00
N ASP A 47 -18.78 10.51 -14.47
CA ASP A 47 -18.24 10.59 -13.12
C ASP A 47 -16.91 11.33 -13.09
N VAL A 48 -16.69 12.12 -12.03
CA VAL A 48 -15.38 12.70 -11.75
C VAL A 48 -14.44 11.61 -11.24
N LEU A 49 -13.35 11.34 -11.96
CA LEU A 49 -12.38 10.32 -11.56
C LEU A 49 -11.32 10.87 -10.61
N PHE A 50 -10.76 12.02 -10.94
CA PHE A 50 -9.71 12.64 -10.14
C PHE A 50 -9.53 14.12 -10.45
N ARG A 51 -8.86 14.80 -9.52
CA ARG A 51 -8.37 16.17 -9.67
C ARG A 51 -6.85 16.17 -9.62
N MET A 52 -6.21 16.83 -10.57
CA MET A 52 -4.77 17.09 -10.57
C MET A 52 -4.48 18.52 -10.14
N LYS A 53 -3.74 18.67 -9.03
CA LYS A 53 -3.36 19.99 -8.48
C LYS A 53 -1.89 19.98 -8.06
N GLY A 54 -1.08 20.87 -8.66
CA GLY A 54 0.37 20.88 -8.45
C GLY A 54 1.01 19.57 -8.90
N ASP A 55 1.59 18.84 -7.99
CA ASP A 55 2.26 17.56 -8.23
C ASP A 55 1.41 16.35 -7.81
N THR A 56 0.14 16.56 -7.46
CA THR A 56 -0.68 15.55 -6.80
C THR A 56 -1.97 15.26 -7.56
N VAL A 57 -2.29 13.97 -7.68
CA VAL A 57 -3.61 13.45 -8.09
C VAL A 57 -4.43 13.22 -6.84
N TYR A 58 -5.64 13.77 -6.81
CA TYR A 58 -6.65 13.54 -5.78
C TYR A 58 -7.79 12.75 -6.43
N TYR A 59 -8.08 11.57 -5.92
CA TYR A 59 -9.15 10.71 -6.45
C TYR A 59 -10.50 11.16 -5.89
N SER A 60 -11.57 10.91 -6.65
CA SER A 60 -12.94 11.21 -6.21
C SER A 60 -13.45 10.25 -5.15
N ASP A 61 -12.93 9.01 -5.15
CA ASP A 61 -13.29 8.03 -4.13
C ASP A 61 -12.64 8.35 -2.78
N SER A 62 -13.33 8.00 -1.69
CA SER A 62 -12.89 8.29 -0.32
C SER A 62 -11.83 7.33 0.21
N THR A 63 -11.42 6.32 -0.56
CA THR A 63 -10.52 5.25 -0.13
C THR A 63 -9.12 5.41 -0.68
N SER A 64 -8.99 5.99 -1.87
CA SER A 64 -7.71 6.18 -2.56
C SER A 64 -6.93 7.36 -1.98
N MET A 65 -5.66 7.12 -1.70
CA MET A 65 -4.76 8.16 -1.20
C MET A 65 -4.31 9.08 -2.34
N PRO A 66 -4.20 10.40 -2.08
CA PRO A 66 -3.55 11.30 -3.01
C PRO A 66 -2.15 10.81 -3.38
N ALA A 67 -1.82 10.84 -4.67
CA ALA A 67 -0.58 10.32 -5.19
C ALA A 67 0.20 11.38 -5.98
N TYR A 68 1.53 11.34 -5.87
CA TYR A 68 2.39 12.14 -6.74
C TYR A 68 2.24 11.70 -8.20
N PHE A 69 2.27 12.64 -9.16
CA PHE A 69 2.31 12.30 -10.57
C PHE A 69 3.40 13.08 -11.33
N LYS A 70 3.85 12.47 -12.42
CA LYS A 70 4.76 13.08 -13.39
C LYS A 70 4.44 12.61 -14.79
N VAL A 71 4.84 13.38 -15.80
CA VAL A 71 4.74 13.00 -17.21
C VAL A 71 6.15 12.92 -17.79
N VAL A 72 6.46 11.77 -18.39
CA VAL A 72 7.74 11.53 -19.07
C VAL A 72 7.46 11.00 -20.47
N GLY A 73 7.80 11.75 -21.50
CA GLY A 73 7.36 11.45 -22.87
C GLY A 73 5.84 11.37 -22.95
N ASP A 74 5.33 10.29 -23.51
CA ASP A 74 3.89 10.03 -23.65
C ASP A 74 3.35 9.14 -22.51
N THR A 75 3.96 9.18 -21.32
CA THR A 75 3.54 8.36 -20.20
C THR A 75 3.27 9.20 -18.97
N LEU A 76 2.04 9.08 -18.46
CA LEU A 76 1.62 9.58 -17.15
C LEU A 76 1.98 8.54 -16.08
N TYR A 77 2.83 8.91 -15.14
CA TYR A 77 3.16 8.08 -13.97
C TYR A 77 2.41 8.61 -12.76
N ILE A 78 1.74 7.72 -12.03
CA ILE A 78 1.02 8.05 -10.79
C ILE A 78 1.52 7.12 -9.67
N GLY A 79 1.76 7.70 -8.48
CA GLY A 79 2.25 6.97 -7.32
C GLY A 79 3.61 6.30 -7.54
N ASN A 80 3.77 5.10 -7.06
CA ASN A 80 5.02 4.33 -7.13
C ASN A 80 5.24 3.68 -8.51
N ASN A 81 5.26 4.50 -9.57
CA ASN A 81 5.59 4.12 -10.96
C ASN A 81 4.51 3.36 -11.74
N ALA A 82 3.23 3.43 -11.38
CA ALA A 82 2.19 3.03 -12.31
C ALA A 82 2.19 3.95 -13.52
N GLY A 83 2.56 3.41 -14.69
CA GLY A 83 2.65 4.14 -15.94
C GLY A 83 1.42 3.93 -16.81
N TYR A 84 0.87 5.01 -17.34
CA TYR A 84 -0.29 5.04 -18.22
C TYR A 84 0.10 5.69 -19.53
N HIS A 85 0.02 4.96 -20.63
CA HIS A 85 0.34 5.52 -21.95
C HIS A 85 -0.74 6.52 -22.36
N ILE A 86 -0.33 7.76 -22.60
CA ILE A 86 -1.18 8.85 -23.06
C ILE A 86 -1.35 8.73 -24.58
N GLU A 87 -2.56 8.46 -25.02
CA GLU A 87 -2.91 8.44 -26.46
C GLU A 87 -3.17 9.87 -26.98
N LYS A 88 -3.72 10.73 -26.13
CA LYS A 88 -4.01 12.14 -26.45
C LYS A 88 -4.12 12.97 -25.19
N HIS A 89 -3.51 14.16 -25.21
CA HIS A 89 -3.78 15.18 -24.21
C HIS A 89 -3.83 16.57 -24.83
N THR A 90 -4.72 17.38 -24.32
CA THR A 90 -4.90 18.80 -24.64
C THR A 90 -5.34 19.53 -23.38
N ASP A 91 -5.61 20.83 -23.46
CA ASP A 91 -6.15 21.59 -22.31
C ASP A 91 -7.47 21.02 -21.75
N HIS A 92 -8.26 20.30 -22.58
CA HIS A 92 -9.61 19.84 -22.23
C HIS A 92 -9.80 18.34 -22.37
N LEU A 93 -8.84 17.59 -22.93
CA LEU A 93 -8.96 16.14 -23.19
C LEU A 93 -7.75 15.41 -22.69
N LEU A 94 -7.98 14.30 -22.00
CA LEU A 94 -6.96 13.35 -21.58
C LEU A 94 -7.41 11.92 -21.89
N TRP A 95 -6.72 11.25 -22.83
CA TRP A 95 -6.99 9.87 -23.19
C TRP A 95 -5.77 9.03 -22.88
N PHE A 96 -5.94 7.98 -22.09
CA PHE A 96 -4.86 7.07 -21.73
C PHE A 96 -5.40 5.65 -21.51
N LYS A 97 -4.50 4.66 -21.54
CA LYS A 97 -4.85 3.26 -21.20
C LYS A 97 -4.68 3.03 -19.72
N ASN A 98 -5.73 2.50 -19.07
CA ASN A 98 -5.69 2.10 -17.66
C ASN A 98 -4.95 0.76 -17.48
N GLN A 99 -4.83 0.27 -16.24
CA GLN A 99 -4.12 -0.99 -15.94
C GLN A 99 -4.86 -2.23 -16.47
N ASN A 100 -6.15 -2.11 -16.77
CA ASN A 100 -6.96 -3.17 -17.40
C ASN A 100 -6.79 -3.19 -18.94
N GLY A 101 -6.06 -2.21 -19.51
CA GLY A 101 -5.89 -2.06 -20.96
C GLY A 101 -7.03 -1.31 -21.66
N GLU A 102 -7.97 -0.75 -20.92
CA GLU A 102 -9.11 0.00 -21.44
C GLU A 102 -8.70 1.44 -21.75
N LEU A 103 -9.27 2.02 -22.81
CA LEU A 103 -9.03 3.39 -23.18
C LEU A 103 -9.95 4.33 -22.42
N MET A 104 -9.39 4.98 -21.39
CA MET A 104 -10.08 6.03 -20.65
C MET A 104 -10.11 7.32 -21.46
N LYS A 105 -11.28 7.90 -21.63
CA LYS A 105 -11.49 9.16 -22.37
C LYS A 105 -12.07 10.20 -21.44
N LEU A 106 -11.20 11.07 -20.94
CA LEU A 106 -11.58 12.08 -19.98
C LEU A 106 -11.68 13.47 -20.60
N SER A 107 -12.62 14.24 -20.09
CA SER A 107 -12.76 15.67 -20.34
C SER A 107 -12.51 16.48 -19.08
N LYS A 108 -11.88 17.66 -19.26
CA LYS A 108 -11.69 18.58 -18.14
C LYS A 108 -12.99 19.29 -17.83
N VAL A 109 -13.37 19.31 -16.57
CA VAL A 109 -14.56 20.00 -16.08
C VAL A 109 -14.19 21.41 -15.62
N ASP A 110 -14.97 22.41 -16.01
CA ASP A 110 -14.82 23.77 -15.52
C ASP A 110 -15.22 23.86 -14.05
N GLU A 111 -14.39 24.51 -13.24
CA GLU A 111 -14.61 24.65 -11.78
C GLU A 111 -15.95 25.36 -11.43
N GLU A 112 -16.53 26.10 -12.36
CA GLU A 112 -17.84 26.74 -12.18
C GLU A 112 -18.99 25.73 -12.17
N THR A 113 -18.86 24.61 -12.87
CA THR A 113 -19.88 23.56 -12.96
C THR A 113 -19.90 22.67 -11.70
N LEU A 114 -18.80 22.64 -10.95
CA LEU A 114 -18.63 21.76 -9.78
C LEU A 114 -19.05 22.42 -8.45
N LYS A 115 -19.58 23.66 -8.47
CA LYS A 115 -19.88 24.41 -7.23
C LYS A 115 -20.99 23.80 -6.36
N ASP A 116 -21.73 22.84 -6.86
CA ASP A 116 -22.83 22.23 -6.10
C ASP A 116 -22.53 20.83 -5.52
N ASP A 117 -21.44 20.12 -5.97
CA ASP A 117 -21.23 18.72 -5.61
C ASP A 117 -19.83 18.38 -5.05
N VAL A 118 -18.88 19.30 -5.05
CA VAL A 118 -17.54 19.01 -4.53
C VAL A 118 -17.28 19.86 -3.29
N GLU A 119 -17.57 19.30 -2.14
CA GLU A 119 -17.04 19.79 -0.87
C GLU A 119 -15.50 19.94 -0.95
N GLU A 120 -15.02 21.01 -0.31
CA GLU A 120 -13.62 21.38 -0.18
C GLU A 120 -12.70 20.17 -0.01
N GLU A 121 -11.63 20.15 -0.83
CA GLU A 121 -10.47 19.21 -0.80
C GLU A 121 -10.84 17.80 -0.29
N PRO A 122 -10.78 16.75 -1.14
CA PRO A 122 -11.03 15.40 -0.67
C PRO A 122 -10.07 15.17 0.51
N ARG A 123 -10.59 15.28 1.71
CA ARG A 123 -9.89 14.76 2.88
C ARG A 123 -9.72 13.30 2.56
N ALA A 124 -8.48 12.87 2.45
CA ALA A 124 -8.13 11.47 2.33
C ALA A 124 -8.77 10.71 3.51
N GLN A 125 -10.05 10.38 3.37
CA GLN A 125 -10.72 9.47 4.27
C GLN A 125 -10.26 8.08 3.84
N THR A 126 -9.06 7.75 4.29
CA THR A 126 -8.55 6.41 4.19
C THR A 126 -9.58 5.50 4.83
N LYS A 127 -10.18 4.62 4.06
CA LYS A 127 -11.03 3.55 4.59
C LYS A 127 -10.10 2.57 5.27
N VAL A 128 -9.75 2.92 6.49
CA VAL A 128 -8.86 2.12 7.32
C VAL A 128 -9.70 1.01 7.90
N GLN A 129 -9.48 -0.22 7.46
CA GLN A 129 -9.90 -1.38 8.22
C GLN A 129 -8.97 -1.50 9.43
N THR A 130 -9.17 -0.65 10.41
CA THR A 130 -8.47 -0.69 11.70
C THR A 130 -9.49 -0.77 12.80
N LEU A 131 -9.13 -1.51 13.82
CA LEU A 131 -9.80 -1.38 15.09
C LEU A 131 -9.67 0.08 15.52
N THR A 132 -10.79 0.73 15.77
CA THR A 132 -10.83 2.12 16.25
C THR A 132 -10.65 2.17 17.76
N GLU A 133 -10.88 1.03 18.42
CA GLU A 133 -10.82 0.87 19.88
C GLU A 133 -10.02 -0.37 20.27
N VAL A 134 -9.52 -0.37 21.51
CA VAL A 134 -8.79 -1.51 22.07
C VAL A 134 -9.74 -2.66 22.29
N GLU A 135 -9.49 -3.78 21.63
CA GLU A 135 -10.20 -5.03 21.88
C GLU A 135 -9.54 -5.80 23.02
N LYS A 136 -10.31 -6.15 24.04
CA LYS A 136 -9.83 -6.88 25.23
C LYS A 136 -10.54 -8.21 25.38
N ARG A 137 -9.75 -9.25 25.69
CA ARG A 137 -10.23 -10.60 25.97
C ARG A 137 -9.63 -11.09 27.27
N ASP A 138 -10.43 -11.75 28.10
CA ASP A 138 -10.03 -12.39 29.36
C ASP A 138 -10.46 -13.86 29.33
N THR A 139 -9.54 -14.74 29.68
CA THR A 139 -9.80 -16.18 29.75
C THR A 139 -9.24 -16.72 31.06
N VAL A 140 -10.07 -17.44 31.82
CA VAL A 140 -9.66 -18.11 33.02
C VAL A 140 -9.39 -19.58 32.72
N VAL A 141 -8.21 -20.06 33.09
CA VAL A 141 -7.78 -21.44 32.85
C VAL A 141 -7.23 -22.09 34.13
N PHE A 142 -7.31 -23.41 34.17
CA PHE A 142 -6.70 -24.21 35.23
C PHE A 142 -5.55 -25.03 34.62
N LEU A 143 -4.37 -24.93 35.25
CA LEU A 143 -3.19 -25.67 34.86
C LEU A 143 -2.52 -26.19 36.14
N ASP A 144 -2.32 -27.52 36.26
CA ASP A 144 -1.80 -28.22 37.45
C ASP A 144 -2.57 -27.83 38.72
N GLY A 145 -3.91 -27.77 38.65
CA GLY A 145 -4.77 -27.41 39.77
C GLY A 145 -4.71 -25.94 40.20
N GLN A 146 -3.95 -25.10 39.49
CA GLN A 146 -3.82 -23.67 39.77
C GLN A 146 -4.62 -22.86 38.77
N ARG A 147 -5.24 -21.77 39.25
CA ARG A 147 -6.04 -20.86 38.45
C ARG A 147 -5.17 -19.75 37.87
N TYR A 148 -5.29 -19.54 36.58
CA TYR A 148 -4.61 -18.43 35.84
C TYR A 148 -5.64 -17.59 35.12
N HIS A 149 -5.31 -16.30 34.96
CA HIS A 149 -6.00 -15.35 34.09
C HIS A 149 -5.09 -15.00 32.92
N CYS A 150 -5.57 -15.19 31.70
CA CYS A 150 -4.90 -14.88 30.46
C CYS A 150 -5.62 -13.69 29.80
N TYR A 151 -4.94 -12.57 29.70
CA TYR A 151 -5.46 -11.35 29.07
C TYR A 151 -4.82 -11.12 27.73
N ILE A 152 -5.63 -10.71 26.76
CA ILE A 152 -5.21 -10.25 25.46
C ILE A 152 -5.79 -8.85 25.27
N ALA A 153 -4.97 -7.88 24.87
CA ALA A 153 -5.43 -6.56 24.46
C ALA A 153 -4.85 -6.24 23.09
N ILE A 154 -5.71 -6.12 22.08
CA ILE A 154 -5.33 -5.72 20.73
C ILE A 154 -5.43 -4.20 20.69
N ASN A 155 -4.27 -3.54 20.56
CA ASN A 155 -4.17 -2.09 20.60
C ASN A 155 -3.91 -1.58 19.19
N PRO A 156 -4.85 -0.81 18.60
CA PRO A 156 -4.61 -0.14 17.33
C PRO A 156 -3.47 0.86 17.46
N THR A 157 -2.64 0.96 16.41
CA THR A 157 -1.51 1.88 16.37
C THR A 157 -1.63 2.85 15.21
N ARG A 158 -0.63 3.74 15.07
CA ARG A 158 -0.47 4.61 13.90
C ARG A 158 0.65 4.12 12.96
N TYR A 159 1.11 2.87 13.11
CA TYR A 159 2.09 2.28 12.22
C TYR A 159 1.45 1.91 10.88
N LYS A 160 1.80 2.67 9.85
CA LYS A 160 1.22 2.54 8.52
C LYS A 160 1.74 1.30 7.81
N VAL A 161 0.82 0.58 7.17
CA VAL A 161 1.10 -0.46 6.17
C VAL A 161 0.46 0.01 4.87
N VAL A 162 1.31 0.35 3.90
CA VAL A 162 0.86 0.84 2.59
C VAL A 162 0.63 -0.34 1.68
N TYR A 163 -0.56 -0.41 1.09
CA TYR A 163 -0.96 -1.44 0.14
C TYR A 163 -1.31 -0.82 -1.20
N GLN A 164 -0.68 -1.31 -2.26
CA GLN A 164 -1.00 -0.88 -3.61
C GLN A 164 -2.08 -1.80 -4.20
N THR A 165 -3.13 -1.21 -4.73
CA THR A 165 -4.23 -1.90 -5.40
C THR A 165 -4.60 -1.17 -6.68
N VAL A 166 -5.56 -1.71 -7.42
CA VAL A 166 -6.17 -1.08 -8.59
C VAL A 166 -7.62 -0.82 -8.23
N ASN A 167 -8.06 0.45 -8.34
CA ASN A 167 -9.44 0.81 -8.07
C ASN A 167 -10.39 0.35 -9.21
N GLU A 168 -11.69 0.63 -9.09
CA GLU A 168 -12.70 0.23 -10.07
C GLU A 168 -12.44 0.83 -11.45
N ASP A 169 -11.83 2.02 -11.51
CA ASP A 169 -11.48 2.69 -12.77
C ASP A 169 -10.19 2.16 -13.41
N GLY A 170 -9.57 1.11 -12.85
CA GLY A 170 -8.30 0.56 -13.33
C GLY A 170 -7.09 1.46 -13.06
N LEU A 171 -7.18 2.37 -12.07
CA LEU A 171 -6.07 3.19 -11.63
C LEU A 171 -5.36 2.57 -10.44
N SER A 172 -4.03 2.58 -10.49
CA SER A 172 -3.21 2.15 -9.33
C SER A 172 -3.30 3.18 -8.22
N VAL A 173 -3.75 2.75 -7.07
CA VAL A 173 -3.95 3.59 -5.89
C VAL A 173 -3.24 3.00 -4.68
N GLU A 174 -2.89 3.85 -3.73
CA GLU A 174 -2.34 3.45 -2.44
C GLU A 174 -3.41 3.55 -1.36
N GLU A 175 -3.53 2.49 -0.57
CA GLU A 175 -4.37 2.46 0.61
C GLU A 175 -3.50 2.29 1.85
N ILE A 176 -3.89 2.94 2.95
CA ILE A 176 -3.19 2.84 4.22
C ILE A 176 -4.01 2.03 5.20
N PHE A 177 -3.37 0.99 5.72
CA PHE A 177 -3.83 0.23 6.88
C PHE A 177 -2.93 0.54 8.06
N TYR A 178 -3.41 0.27 9.27
CA TYR A 178 -2.59 0.43 10.46
C TYR A 178 -2.38 -0.90 11.14
N ASP A 179 -1.13 -1.14 11.57
CA ASP A 179 -0.75 -2.33 12.31
C ASP A 179 -1.21 -2.24 13.76
N ASN A 180 -1.30 -3.36 14.46
CA ASN A 180 -1.64 -3.44 15.86
C ASN A 180 -0.44 -3.87 16.71
N ILE A 181 -0.52 -3.53 18.00
CA ILE A 181 0.31 -4.12 19.06
C ILE A 181 -0.61 -4.93 19.95
N ILE A 182 -0.26 -6.20 20.18
CA ILE A 182 -1.07 -7.08 21.00
C ILE A 182 -0.37 -7.35 22.33
N ASN A 183 -0.93 -6.81 23.42
CA ASN A 183 -0.45 -7.14 24.75
C ASN A 183 -1.01 -8.48 25.20
N VAL A 184 -0.13 -9.37 25.66
CA VAL A 184 -0.49 -10.63 26.31
C VAL A 184 0.00 -10.60 27.75
N SER A 185 -0.89 -10.89 28.69
CA SER A 185 -0.56 -10.93 30.12
C SER A 185 -1.14 -12.18 30.75
N ILE A 186 -0.37 -12.86 31.61
CA ILE A 186 -0.79 -14.04 32.35
C ILE A 186 -0.54 -13.80 33.83
N PHE A 187 -1.56 -14.06 34.65
CA PHE A 187 -1.50 -13.89 36.10
C PHE A 187 -1.91 -15.18 36.81
N LYS A 188 -1.19 -15.48 37.87
CA LYS A 188 -1.57 -16.50 38.86
C LYS A 188 -1.96 -15.77 40.15
N GLY A 189 -3.27 -15.63 40.41
CA GLY A 189 -3.76 -14.73 41.46
C GLY A 189 -3.26 -13.28 41.21
N ALA A 190 -2.56 -12.69 42.19
CA ALA A 190 -1.96 -11.37 42.07
C ALA A 190 -0.59 -11.37 41.40
N ASN A 191 0.03 -12.54 41.16
CA ASN A 191 1.37 -12.62 40.62
C ASN A 191 1.34 -12.62 39.07
N GLN A 192 2.06 -11.70 38.47
CA GLN A 192 2.27 -11.65 37.02
C GLN A 192 3.30 -12.71 36.62
N VAL A 193 2.87 -13.68 35.78
CA VAL A 193 3.72 -14.74 35.24
C VAL A 193 4.39 -14.27 33.95
N PHE A 194 3.60 -13.59 33.11
CA PHE A 194 4.05 -13.09 31.83
C PHE A 194 3.35 -11.77 31.50
N LYS A 195 4.06 -10.87 30.84
CA LYS A 195 3.49 -9.68 30.19
C LYS A 195 4.42 -9.22 29.08
N ARG A 196 3.89 -9.10 27.86
CA ARG A 196 4.66 -8.62 26.72
C ARG A 196 3.77 -7.99 25.67
N ASP A 197 4.28 -6.94 25.03
CA ASP A 197 3.73 -6.37 23.82
C ASP A 197 4.29 -7.12 22.62
N MET A 198 3.39 -7.76 21.85
CA MET A 198 3.71 -8.52 20.66
C MET A 198 3.59 -7.62 19.44
N HIS A 199 4.60 -7.64 18.58
CA HIS A 199 4.65 -6.91 17.33
C HIS A 199 4.79 -7.89 16.16
N LYS A 200 4.35 -7.53 14.95
CA LYS A 200 4.53 -8.39 13.77
C LYS A 200 6.00 -8.78 13.53
N ARG A 201 6.95 -7.90 13.86
CA ARG A 201 8.39 -8.16 13.74
C ARG A 201 8.90 -9.33 14.61
N ASP A 202 8.19 -9.66 15.70
CA ASP A 202 8.56 -10.79 16.55
C ASP A 202 8.49 -12.12 15.79
N TYR A 203 7.72 -12.17 14.72
CA TYR A 203 7.51 -13.34 13.86
C TYR A 203 8.42 -13.39 12.63
N ALA A 204 9.40 -12.48 12.49
CA ALA A 204 10.25 -12.36 11.32
C ALA A 204 11.10 -13.61 10.98
N LYS A 205 11.33 -14.50 11.96
CA LYS A 205 12.02 -15.77 11.72
C LYS A 205 11.14 -16.86 11.11
N LEU A 206 9.80 -16.71 11.20
CA LEU A 206 8.84 -17.71 10.77
C LEU A 206 8.06 -17.26 9.52
N VAL A 207 7.88 -15.96 9.35
CA VAL A 207 7.08 -15.36 8.29
C VAL A 207 8.02 -14.70 7.27
N LYS A 208 7.78 -14.92 5.97
CA LYS A 208 8.59 -14.34 4.90
C LYS A 208 8.59 -12.82 4.97
N GLY A 209 9.74 -12.18 4.74
CA GLY A 209 9.95 -10.75 4.91
C GLY A 209 9.03 -9.89 4.03
N ASP A 210 8.88 -10.24 2.76
CA ASP A 210 8.01 -9.57 1.79
C ASP A 210 6.52 -9.65 2.16
N PHE A 211 6.08 -10.77 2.76
CA PHE A 211 4.73 -10.88 3.33
C PHE A 211 4.60 -10.02 4.59
N LEU A 212 5.58 -10.12 5.50
CA LEU A 212 5.54 -9.45 6.80
C LEU A 212 5.52 -7.92 6.67
N GLU A 213 6.19 -7.38 5.67
CA GLU A 213 6.21 -5.94 5.37
C GLU A 213 4.80 -5.40 5.11
N LYS A 214 4.01 -6.14 4.32
CA LYS A 214 2.65 -5.80 3.92
C LYS A 214 1.55 -6.35 4.84
N ALA A 215 1.92 -7.13 5.85
CA ALA A 215 0.97 -7.72 6.79
C ALA A 215 0.68 -6.80 7.97
N ILE A 216 -0.47 -7.00 8.57
CA ILE A 216 -0.86 -6.49 9.88
C ILE A 216 -0.94 -7.64 10.87
N LEU A 217 -0.57 -7.40 12.13
CA LEU A 217 -0.85 -8.30 13.24
C LEU A 217 -2.32 -8.12 13.64
N ASN A 218 -3.18 -8.95 13.02
CA ASN A 218 -4.61 -8.72 13.01
C ASN A 218 -5.30 -9.17 14.29
N ASP A 219 -4.90 -10.33 14.82
CA ASP A 219 -5.62 -10.97 15.91
C ASP A 219 -4.70 -11.86 16.74
N MET A 220 -5.14 -12.16 17.97
CA MET A 220 -4.58 -13.19 18.83
C MET A 220 -5.68 -13.85 19.66
N THR A 221 -5.68 -15.18 19.69
CA THR A 221 -6.66 -15.96 20.44
C THR A 221 -5.96 -16.93 21.39
N PHE A 222 -6.52 -17.09 22.60
CA PHE A 222 -6.12 -18.17 23.49
C PHE A 222 -6.66 -19.51 22.95
N LYS A 223 -5.82 -20.56 22.95
CA LYS A 223 -6.20 -21.88 22.45
C LYS A 223 -6.38 -22.90 23.59
N LYS A 224 -5.36 -23.08 24.39
CA LYS A 224 -5.34 -24.08 25.49
C LYS A 224 -4.24 -23.75 26.49
N ALA A 225 -4.28 -24.47 27.62
CA ALA A 225 -3.17 -24.60 28.54
C ALA A 225 -2.91 -26.10 28.80
N ASP A 226 -1.64 -26.51 28.72
CA ASP A 226 -1.21 -27.89 28.92
C ASP A 226 0.19 -27.95 29.57
N ALA A 227 0.84 -29.12 29.52
CA ALA A 227 2.15 -29.33 30.15
C ALA A 227 3.23 -28.40 29.61
N GLU A 228 3.14 -27.95 28.34
CA GLU A 228 4.09 -27.00 27.72
C GLU A 228 3.86 -25.56 28.19
N GLY A 229 2.62 -25.22 28.57
CA GLY A 229 2.26 -23.87 29.03
C GLY A 229 0.95 -23.38 28.44
N PHE A 230 0.90 -22.09 28.16
CA PHE A 230 -0.25 -21.36 27.63
C PHE A 230 -0.07 -21.12 26.14
N HIS A 231 -1.02 -21.59 25.34
CA HIS A 231 -0.97 -21.51 23.89
C HIS A 231 -1.90 -20.42 23.37
N PHE A 232 -1.33 -19.48 22.62
CA PHE A 232 -2.05 -18.43 21.92
C PHE A 232 -1.72 -18.52 20.44
N THR A 233 -2.68 -18.27 19.56
CA THR A 233 -2.43 -18.20 18.12
C THR A 233 -2.58 -16.77 17.64
N ALA A 234 -1.49 -16.20 17.12
CA ALA A 234 -1.47 -14.92 16.44
C ALA A 234 -1.84 -15.10 14.97
N SER A 235 -2.59 -14.15 14.42
CA SER A 235 -2.94 -14.08 13.00
C SER A 235 -2.29 -12.86 12.37
N LEU A 236 -1.46 -13.09 11.33
CA LEU A 236 -0.91 -12.07 10.47
C LEU A 236 -1.58 -12.19 9.10
N CYS A 237 -2.15 -11.12 8.59
CA CYS A 237 -2.82 -11.10 7.31
C CYS A 237 -2.44 -9.86 6.50
N GLN A 238 -2.48 -9.97 5.18
CA GLN A 238 -2.44 -8.82 4.28
C GLN A 238 -3.88 -8.33 4.06
N PRO A 239 -4.10 -7.01 3.98
CA PRO A 239 -5.45 -6.44 3.94
C PRO A 239 -6.37 -7.04 2.87
N TYR A 240 -5.89 -7.27 1.66
CA TYR A 240 -6.67 -7.87 0.57
C TYR A 240 -6.23 -9.29 0.23
N GLY A 241 -5.29 -9.84 0.99
CA GLY A 241 -4.76 -11.18 0.73
C GLY A 241 -5.67 -12.28 1.29
N ALA A 242 -5.92 -13.32 0.49
CA ALA A 242 -6.52 -14.55 0.99
C ALA A 242 -5.56 -15.32 1.92
N SER A 243 -4.27 -15.03 1.82
CA SER A 243 -3.23 -15.70 2.60
C SER A 243 -3.03 -15.06 3.96
N ARG A 244 -2.87 -15.89 4.97
CA ARG A 244 -2.54 -15.50 6.34
C ARG A 244 -1.54 -16.47 6.94
N TYR A 245 -0.73 -15.98 7.86
CA TYR A 245 0.09 -16.81 8.72
C TYR A 245 -0.56 -16.90 10.09
N LEU A 246 -0.67 -18.11 10.58
CA LEU A 246 -1.04 -18.39 11.96
C LEU A 246 0.21 -18.82 12.71
N VAL A 247 0.52 -18.17 13.82
CA VAL A 247 1.71 -18.43 14.61
C VAL A 247 1.31 -18.74 16.04
N ASP A 248 1.65 -19.94 16.50
CA ASP A 248 1.46 -20.32 17.89
C ASP A 248 2.54 -19.69 18.76
N ASN A 249 2.08 -19.03 19.81
CA ASN A 249 2.87 -18.42 20.86
C ASN A 249 2.69 -19.29 22.11
N ILE A 250 3.71 -20.05 22.47
CA ILE A 250 3.68 -20.95 23.62
C ILE A 250 4.45 -20.31 24.76
N ILE A 251 3.74 -19.99 25.83
CA ILE A 251 4.30 -19.31 27.00
C ILE A 251 4.37 -20.32 28.14
N SER A 252 5.58 -20.64 28.57
CA SER A 252 5.82 -21.58 29.65
C SER A 252 5.31 -21.03 31.01
N LYS A 253 5.19 -21.90 32.01
CA LYS A 253 4.85 -21.52 33.38
C LYS A 253 5.86 -20.58 34.04
N ASN A 254 7.09 -20.51 33.48
CA ASN A 254 8.16 -19.65 33.95
C ASN A 254 8.22 -18.30 33.17
N GLY A 255 7.31 -18.10 32.22
CA GLY A 255 7.24 -16.88 31.42
C GLY A 255 8.20 -16.85 30.22
N GLU A 256 8.75 -17.98 29.80
CA GLU A 256 9.50 -18.09 28.54
C GLU A 256 8.54 -18.26 27.37
N ILE A 257 8.82 -17.60 26.25
CA ILE A 257 7.97 -17.66 25.05
C ILE A 257 8.70 -18.32 23.89
N HIS A 258 8.00 -19.20 23.19
CA HIS A 258 8.42 -19.83 21.95
C HIS A 258 7.38 -19.61 20.86
N PHE A 259 7.85 -19.44 19.62
CA PHE A 259 7.01 -19.24 18.44
C PHE A 259 7.17 -20.42 17.48
N LYS A 260 6.06 -20.90 16.93
CA LYS A 260 6.06 -21.86 15.81
C LYS A 260 4.92 -21.56 14.86
N LEU A 261 5.05 -21.96 13.59
CA LEU A 261 3.88 -21.91 12.69
C LEU A 261 2.81 -22.86 13.22
N ALA A 262 1.56 -22.39 13.22
CA ALA A 262 0.42 -23.23 13.54
C ALA A 262 0.20 -24.25 12.41
N GLU A 263 -0.15 -25.49 12.76
CA GLU A 263 -0.48 -26.56 11.84
C GLU A 263 -1.89 -26.39 11.27
#